data_ae3fa2715a40b98e6a9b3b5f55e72fa3
#
_entry.id   ae3fa2715a40b98e6a9b3b5f55e72fa3
#
_cell.length_a   1.000
_cell.length_b   1.000
_cell.length_c   1.000
_cell.angle_alpha   90.00
_cell.angle_beta   90.00
_cell.angle_gamma   90.00
#
_symmetry.space_group_name_H-M   'P 1'
#
loop_
_entity.id
_entity.type
_entity.pdbx_description
1 polymer ?
#
loop_
_entity_poly.entity_id
_entity_poly.type
_entity_poly.pdbx_seq_one_letter_code
_entity_poly.pdbx_strand_id
1 'polypeptide(L)'
;QAVSRGLGDVYKRQVLRHGSDEQKKSYLPEIASGKLRLQAFGVTEPTSGTDTTSLRTTATKDGDDYIINGQKIWTSRAEHSDLMLLLARTKPLSEVSKKTDGLSVFLLDMQKAKNNGLTIKPIRTMMNHSTTEVFFDNLRIPADNLIGEENKGFRYILSGMNAERILIAAECIGDAKWFTKKSTQYANDRQIFGRSIGQNQGIQFPIARAYAQMRAAELMVYHAAKLYDDGKPIGEEANTAKLLAADASWAAAEACVQTHGGFGFAEEYDVERKFREARLYQVAPISTNLILSYLSEHVLGMQRSY
;
A
#
# COMPACT_ATOMS: atom_id res chain seq x y z
N GLN A 1 7.03 -15.61 -0.48
CA GLN A 1 5.60 -15.96 -0.69
C GLN A 1 4.67 -15.44 0.41
N ALA A 2 5.14 -15.17 1.63
CA ALA A 2 4.29 -14.72 2.75
C ALA A 2 3.84 -13.24 2.63
N VAL A 3 4.65 -12.39 2.02
CA VAL A 3 4.39 -10.93 1.93
C VAL A 3 3.17 -10.58 1.06
N SER A 4 2.83 -11.42 0.08
CA SER A 4 1.72 -11.12 -0.83
C SER A 4 0.32 -11.45 -0.27
N ARG A 5 0.22 -12.19 0.83
CA ARG A 5 -1.06 -12.53 1.45
C ARG A 5 -1.66 -11.35 2.21
N GLY A 6 -0.84 -10.48 2.81
CA GLY A 6 -1.31 -9.36 3.61
C GLY A 6 -2.09 -8.31 2.83
N LEU A 7 -1.64 -7.89 1.65
CA LEU A 7 -2.34 -6.88 0.83
C LEU A 7 -3.69 -7.39 0.31
N GLY A 8 -3.78 -8.66 -0.10
CA GLY A 8 -5.05 -9.26 -0.49
C GLY A 8 -6.09 -9.26 0.63
N ASP A 9 -5.66 -9.33 1.87
CA ASP A 9 -6.55 -9.28 3.03
C ASP A 9 -7.19 -7.90 3.25
N VAL A 10 -6.56 -6.82 2.79
CA VAL A 10 -7.16 -5.48 2.83
C VAL A 10 -8.25 -5.33 1.78
N TYR A 11 -7.97 -5.74 0.54
CA TYR A 11 -8.88 -5.51 -0.60
C TYR A 11 -10.15 -6.38 -0.53
N LYS A 12 -10.10 -7.59 0.00
CA LYS A 12 -11.29 -8.42 0.21
C LYS A 12 -12.34 -7.77 1.13
N ARG A 13 -11.93 -6.83 2.00
CA ARG A 13 -12.83 -6.09 2.88
C ARG A 13 -13.83 -5.23 2.11
N GLN A 14 -13.47 -4.72 0.93
CA GLN A 14 -14.39 -3.98 0.08
C GLN A 14 -15.54 -4.88 -0.37
N VAL A 15 -15.24 -6.11 -0.79
CA VAL A 15 -16.25 -7.11 -1.13
C VAL A 15 -17.09 -7.49 0.10
N LEU A 16 -16.43 -7.76 1.24
CA LEU A 16 -17.12 -8.14 2.47
C LEU A 16 -18.07 -7.06 2.99
N ARG A 17 -17.68 -5.79 2.95
CA ARG A 17 -18.45 -4.69 3.53
C ARG A 17 -19.47 -4.10 2.57
N HIS A 18 -19.18 -4.08 1.28
CA HIS A 18 -19.93 -3.33 0.28
C HIS A 18 -20.42 -4.16 -0.90
N GLY A 19 -19.93 -5.39 -1.09
CA GLY A 19 -20.40 -6.29 -2.14
C GLY A 19 -21.83 -6.75 -1.92
N SER A 20 -22.50 -7.15 -3.01
CA SER A 20 -23.80 -7.81 -2.94
C SER A 20 -23.70 -9.18 -2.24
N ASP A 21 -24.82 -9.76 -1.85
CA ASP A 21 -24.83 -11.08 -1.23
C ASP A 21 -24.34 -12.16 -2.20
N GLU A 22 -24.63 -12.00 -3.50
CA GLU A 22 -24.15 -12.87 -4.58
C GLU A 22 -22.64 -12.78 -4.72
N GLN A 23 -22.08 -11.54 -4.73
CA GLN A 23 -20.64 -11.31 -4.78
C GLN A 23 -19.93 -11.91 -3.56
N LYS A 24 -20.48 -11.72 -2.36
CA LYS A 24 -19.93 -12.30 -1.12
C LYS A 24 -19.92 -13.83 -1.18
N LYS A 25 -21.02 -14.44 -1.60
CA LYS A 25 -21.13 -15.91 -1.71
C LYS A 25 -20.19 -16.49 -2.75
N SER A 26 -20.02 -15.80 -3.88
CA SER A 26 -19.21 -16.28 -5.01
C SER A 26 -17.72 -16.10 -4.76
N TYR A 27 -17.29 -14.97 -4.22
CA TYR A 27 -15.87 -14.61 -4.17
C TYR A 27 -15.20 -14.85 -2.82
N LEU A 28 -15.87 -14.59 -1.68
CA LEU A 28 -15.19 -14.65 -0.38
C LEU A 28 -14.69 -16.06 0.00
N PRO A 29 -15.45 -17.16 -0.22
CA PRO A 29 -14.95 -18.50 0.06
C PRO A 29 -13.74 -18.88 -0.80
N GLU A 30 -13.75 -18.54 -2.09
CA GLU A 30 -12.66 -18.81 -3.01
C GLU A 30 -11.40 -17.99 -2.71
N ILE A 31 -11.56 -16.74 -2.27
CA ILE A 31 -10.47 -15.90 -1.78
C ILE A 31 -9.91 -16.45 -0.46
N ALA A 32 -10.77 -16.85 0.47
CA ALA A 32 -10.36 -17.40 1.76
C ALA A 32 -9.60 -18.73 1.61
N SER A 33 -10.00 -19.59 0.67
CA SER A 33 -9.32 -20.85 0.36
C SER A 33 -8.01 -20.67 -0.42
N GLY A 34 -7.76 -19.46 -0.97
CA GLY A 34 -6.62 -19.14 -1.80
C GLY A 34 -6.73 -19.60 -3.25
N LYS A 35 -7.90 -20.06 -3.69
CA LYS A 35 -8.17 -20.40 -5.08
C LYS A 35 -8.25 -19.17 -5.97
N LEU A 36 -8.82 -18.05 -5.46
CA LEU A 36 -8.83 -16.75 -6.12
C LEU A 36 -7.92 -15.77 -5.37
N ARG A 37 -7.08 -15.06 -6.12
CA ARG A 37 -6.17 -14.04 -5.61
C ARG A 37 -6.71 -12.66 -5.95
N LEU A 38 -7.15 -11.91 -4.95
CA LEU A 38 -7.50 -10.50 -5.07
C LEU A 38 -6.32 -9.66 -4.57
N GLN A 39 -5.34 -9.40 -5.44
CA GLN A 39 -4.08 -8.74 -5.10
C GLN A 39 -3.84 -7.44 -5.89
N ALA A 40 -4.61 -7.21 -6.96
CA ALA A 40 -4.50 -6.03 -7.78
C ALA A 40 -5.48 -4.93 -7.32
N PHE A 41 -4.95 -3.69 -7.21
CA PHE A 41 -5.72 -2.52 -6.82
C PHE A 41 -5.46 -1.38 -7.80
N GLY A 42 -6.40 -1.14 -8.70
CA GLY A 42 -6.30 -0.15 -9.78
C GLY A 42 -6.88 1.20 -9.37
N VAL A 43 -6.08 2.07 -8.77
CA VAL A 43 -6.50 3.42 -8.34
C VAL A 43 -5.65 4.50 -8.98
N THR A 44 -4.34 4.48 -8.76
CA THR A 44 -3.40 5.50 -9.20
C THR A 44 -3.28 5.55 -10.72
N GLU A 45 -3.21 6.76 -11.28
CA GLU A 45 -2.99 7.01 -12.70
C GLU A 45 -1.71 7.84 -12.91
N PRO A 46 -1.13 7.88 -14.12
CA PRO A 46 0.07 8.67 -14.39
C PRO A 46 -0.06 10.16 -14.01
N THR A 47 -1.29 10.69 -14.07
CA THR A 47 -1.60 12.09 -13.77
C THR A 47 -2.31 12.30 -12.43
N SER A 48 -2.62 11.25 -11.68
CA SER A 48 -3.45 11.30 -10.48
C SER A 48 -2.96 10.30 -9.42
N GLY A 49 -1.98 10.69 -8.63
CA GLY A 49 -1.50 9.95 -7.46
C GLY A 49 -2.19 10.45 -6.18
N THR A 50 -1.61 11.48 -5.56
CA THR A 50 -2.13 12.09 -4.32
C THR A 50 -3.54 12.67 -4.51
N ASP A 51 -3.80 13.37 -5.62
CA ASP A 51 -5.14 13.83 -6.00
C ASP A 51 -5.94 12.71 -6.69
N THR A 52 -6.26 11.66 -5.95
CA THR A 52 -7.02 10.50 -6.44
C THR A 52 -8.37 10.89 -7.05
N THR A 53 -8.97 11.99 -6.59
CA THR A 53 -10.28 12.44 -7.08
C THR A 53 -10.24 13.02 -8.49
N SER A 54 -9.06 13.29 -9.03
CA SER A 54 -8.84 13.77 -10.40
C SER A 54 -8.56 12.66 -11.42
N LEU A 55 -8.77 11.39 -11.05
CA LEU A 55 -8.59 10.25 -11.95
C LEU A 55 -9.49 10.36 -13.20
N ARG A 56 -8.97 9.83 -14.32
CA ARG A 56 -9.56 9.96 -15.67
C ARG A 56 -10.07 8.64 -16.23
N THR A 57 -9.71 7.49 -15.69
CA THR A 57 -10.29 6.20 -16.11
C THR A 57 -11.79 6.27 -15.96
N THR A 58 -12.52 6.04 -17.05
CA THR A 58 -13.98 6.09 -17.11
C THR A 58 -14.59 4.70 -17.07
N ALA A 59 -15.82 4.61 -16.58
CA ALA A 59 -16.69 3.46 -16.69
C ALA A 59 -18.08 3.98 -17.13
N THR A 60 -18.36 3.87 -18.42
CA THR A 60 -19.61 4.35 -19.02
C THR A 60 -20.60 3.22 -19.09
N LYS A 61 -21.81 3.43 -18.57
CA LYS A 61 -22.89 2.43 -18.60
C LYS A 61 -23.39 2.22 -20.02
N ASP A 62 -23.54 0.97 -20.45
CA ASP A 62 -24.07 0.57 -21.75
C ASP A 62 -24.97 -0.67 -21.58
N GLY A 63 -26.27 -0.45 -21.43
CA GLY A 63 -27.23 -1.50 -21.11
C GLY A 63 -26.95 -2.15 -19.75
N ASP A 64 -26.75 -3.45 -19.77
CA ASP A 64 -26.43 -4.26 -18.60
C ASP A 64 -24.90 -4.39 -18.33
N ASP A 65 -24.10 -3.56 -19.02
CA ASP A 65 -22.66 -3.55 -18.92
C ASP A 65 -22.10 -2.17 -18.58
N TYR A 66 -20.79 -2.12 -18.26
CA TYR A 66 -19.95 -0.92 -18.28
C TYR A 66 -18.82 -1.08 -19.29
N ILE A 67 -18.53 0.00 -20.01
CA ILE A 67 -17.38 0.12 -20.90
C ILE A 67 -16.30 0.93 -20.17
N ILE A 68 -15.15 0.30 -19.92
CA ILE A 68 -14.04 0.92 -19.20
C ILE A 68 -12.97 1.36 -20.17
N ASN A 69 -12.54 2.62 -20.03
CA ASN A 69 -11.42 3.21 -20.80
C ASN A 69 -10.49 3.98 -19.88
N GLY A 70 -9.19 3.78 -20.03
CA GLY A 70 -8.19 4.52 -19.26
C GLY A 70 -6.93 3.72 -18.96
N GLN A 71 -6.20 4.18 -17.94
CA GLN A 71 -4.92 3.60 -17.54
C GLN A 71 -4.74 3.69 -16.03
N LYS A 72 -4.17 2.63 -15.44
CA LYS A 72 -3.67 2.63 -14.06
C LYS A 72 -2.18 2.36 -14.05
N ILE A 73 -1.49 2.92 -13.04
CA ILE A 73 -0.04 2.74 -12.87
C ILE A 73 0.26 2.35 -11.41
N TRP A 74 1.43 1.77 -11.20
CA TRP A 74 1.89 1.27 -9.89
C TRP A 74 0.96 0.18 -9.32
N THR A 75 0.26 -0.54 -10.19
CA THR A 75 -0.58 -1.66 -9.76
C THR A 75 0.30 -2.87 -9.49
N SER A 76 0.44 -3.22 -8.22
CA SER A 76 1.22 -4.39 -7.83
C SER A 76 0.49 -5.68 -8.18
N ARG A 77 1.26 -6.67 -8.67
CA ARG A 77 0.82 -8.06 -8.87
C ARG A 77 -0.36 -8.27 -9.83
N ALA A 78 -0.67 -7.32 -10.71
CA ALA A 78 -1.77 -7.48 -11.67
C ALA A 78 -1.60 -8.70 -12.59
N GLU A 79 -0.36 -9.05 -12.95
CA GLU A 79 -0.06 -10.24 -13.77
C GLU A 79 -0.43 -11.56 -13.07
N HIS A 80 -0.40 -11.57 -11.72
CA HIS A 80 -0.58 -12.74 -10.86
C HIS A 80 -1.90 -12.76 -10.12
N SER A 81 -2.75 -11.75 -10.32
CA SER A 81 -4.04 -11.60 -9.65
C SER A 81 -5.14 -12.19 -10.51
N ASP A 82 -6.07 -12.90 -9.87
CA ASP A 82 -7.28 -13.41 -10.54
C ASP A 82 -8.37 -12.34 -10.56
N LEU A 83 -8.38 -11.47 -9.54
CA LEU A 83 -9.32 -10.38 -9.39
C LEU A 83 -8.60 -9.04 -9.18
N MET A 84 -9.20 -7.95 -9.64
CA MET A 84 -8.76 -6.58 -9.39
C MET A 84 -9.90 -5.73 -8.83
N LEU A 85 -9.64 -4.96 -7.79
CA LEU A 85 -10.49 -3.81 -7.45
C LEU A 85 -10.08 -2.61 -8.30
N LEU A 86 -11.00 -2.08 -9.08
CA LEU A 86 -10.79 -0.93 -9.94
C LEU A 86 -11.64 0.26 -9.49
N LEU A 87 -11.02 1.41 -9.25
CA LEU A 87 -11.70 2.68 -9.08
C LEU A 87 -11.76 3.41 -10.43
N ALA A 88 -12.96 3.70 -10.90
CA ALA A 88 -13.18 4.40 -12.15
C ALA A 88 -14.27 5.48 -12.00
N ARG A 89 -14.31 6.42 -12.93
CA ARG A 89 -15.27 7.51 -12.95
C ARG A 89 -16.50 7.11 -13.77
N THR A 90 -17.65 7.10 -13.11
CA THR A 90 -18.97 6.82 -13.70
C THR A 90 -19.75 8.08 -14.03
N LYS A 91 -19.40 9.24 -13.39
CA LYS A 91 -19.93 10.56 -13.77
C LYS A 91 -18.81 11.54 -14.06
N PRO A 92 -18.88 12.35 -15.13
CA PRO A 92 -17.93 13.41 -15.41
C PRO A 92 -17.79 14.41 -14.25
N LEU A 93 -16.59 15.00 -14.09
CA LEU A 93 -16.35 16.03 -13.06
C LEU A 93 -17.28 17.25 -13.20
N SER A 94 -17.71 17.57 -14.41
CA SER A 94 -18.63 18.66 -14.71
C SER A 94 -20.07 18.43 -14.19
N GLU A 95 -20.41 17.19 -13.88
CA GLU A 95 -21.76 16.78 -13.47
C GLU A 95 -21.88 16.47 -11.97
N VAL A 96 -20.81 16.67 -11.20
CA VAL A 96 -20.78 16.38 -9.76
C VAL A 96 -20.50 17.63 -8.94
N SER A 97 -21.11 17.74 -7.76
CA SER A 97 -20.87 18.85 -6.84
C SER A 97 -19.56 18.71 -6.05
N LYS A 98 -19.15 17.48 -5.81
CA LYS A 98 -17.89 17.13 -5.13
C LYS A 98 -17.07 16.20 -6.01
N LYS A 99 -15.76 16.44 -6.13
CA LYS A 99 -14.85 15.60 -6.92
C LYS A 99 -14.88 14.12 -6.52
N THR A 100 -15.21 13.83 -5.26
CA THR A 100 -15.37 12.46 -4.71
C THR A 100 -16.58 11.73 -5.23
N ASP A 101 -17.60 12.47 -5.67
CA ASP A 101 -18.82 11.90 -6.25
C ASP A 101 -18.54 11.50 -7.71
N GLY A 102 -19.30 10.55 -8.23
CA GLY A 102 -19.09 10.05 -9.58
C GLY A 102 -17.93 9.05 -9.73
N LEU A 103 -17.39 8.56 -8.63
CA LEU A 103 -16.40 7.47 -8.60
C LEU A 103 -17.06 6.19 -8.13
N SER A 104 -16.80 5.08 -8.83
CA SER A 104 -17.37 3.76 -8.54
C SER A 104 -16.25 2.70 -8.46
N VAL A 105 -16.49 1.67 -7.68
CA VAL A 105 -15.55 0.54 -7.52
C VAL A 105 -16.11 -0.67 -8.23
N PHE A 106 -15.27 -1.33 -9.01
CA PHE A 106 -15.60 -2.55 -9.74
C PHE A 106 -14.68 -3.69 -9.32
N LEU A 107 -15.23 -4.90 -9.26
CA LEU A 107 -14.47 -6.14 -9.10
C LEU A 107 -14.28 -6.79 -10.46
N LEU A 108 -13.07 -6.70 -11.01
CA LEU A 108 -12.76 -7.27 -12.33
C LEU A 108 -12.27 -8.70 -12.22
N ASP A 109 -12.80 -9.60 -13.05
CA ASP A 109 -12.22 -10.88 -13.37
C ASP A 109 -11.07 -10.67 -14.38
N MET A 110 -9.83 -10.83 -13.91
CA MET A 110 -8.64 -10.53 -14.69
C MET A 110 -8.45 -11.50 -15.87
N GLN A 111 -8.93 -12.74 -15.77
CA GLN A 111 -8.80 -13.72 -16.85
C GLN A 111 -9.74 -13.37 -18.02
N LYS A 112 -10.97 -13.01 -17.70
CA LYS A 112 -11.94 -12.54 -18.71
C LYS A 112 -11.51 -11.21 -19.34
N ALA A 113 -10.98 -10.30 -18.52
CA ALA A 113 -10.56 -8.99 -18.96
C ALA A 113 -9.35 -9.01 -19.93
N LYS A 114 -8.36 -9.89 -19.72
CA LYS A 114 -7.16 -10.02 -20.58
C LYS A 114 -7.51 -10.30 -22.05
N ASN A 115 -8.62 -10.97 -22.30
CA ASN A 115 -9.07 -11.28 -23.65
C ASN A 115 -10.06 -10.26 -24.22
N ASN A 116 -10.35 -9.19 -23.49
CA ASN A 116 -11.40 -8.25 -23.80
C ASN A 116 -11.01 -6.79 -23.44
N GLY A 117 -9.88 -6.32 -23.94
CA GLY A 117 -9.50 -4.91 -23.80
C GLY A 117 -8.60 -4.58 -22.59
N LEU A 118 -8.14 -5.57 -21.82
CA LEU A 118 -7.15 -5.36 -20.74
C LEU A 118 -5.74 -5.67 -21.23
N THR A 119 -4.83 -4.72 -21.08
CA THR A 119 -3.39 -4.91 -21.32
C THR A 119 -2.61 -4.60 -20.03
N ILE A 120 -1.69 -5.49 -19.65
CA ILE A 120 -0.82 -5.32 -18.48
C ILE A 120 0.62 -5.25 -18.96
N LYS A 121 1.36 -4.21 -18.53
CA LYS A 121 2.79 -4.04 -18.83
C LYS A 121 3.59 -3.94 -17.55
N PRO A 122 4.65 -4.76 -17.36
CA PRO A 122 5.49 -4.69 -16.18
C PRO A 122 6.33 -3.39 -16.18
N ILE A 123 6.51 -2.82 -14.98
CA ILE A 123 7.41 -1.71 -14.72
C ILE A 123 8.63 -2.23 -13.96
N ARG A 124 9.82 -1.99 -14.46
CA ARG A 124 11.06 -2.30 -13.71
C ARG A 124 11.27 -1.24 -12.63
N THR A 125 11.31 -1.67 -11.40
CA THR A 125 11.50 -0.80 -10.22
C THR A 125 12.75 -1.18 -9.47
N MET A 126 13.18 -0.34 -8.51
CA MET A 126 14.33 -0.62 -7.66
C MET A 126 14.07 -1.76 -6.66
N MET A 127 12.86 -2.29 -6.60
CA MET A 127 12.49 -3.41 -5.72
C MET A 127 11.73 -4.49 -6.51
N ASN A 128 11.78 -5.75 -6.04
CA ASN A 128 11.13 -6.89 -6.69
C ASN A 128 9.65 -7.00 -6.29
N HIS A 129 8.80 -6.15 -6.86
CA HIS A 129 7.39 -6.08 -6.47
C HIS A 129 6.42 -6.16 -7.66
N SER A 130 6.66 -6.93 -8.68
CA SER A 130 5.73 -7.15 -9.81
C SER A 130 4.79 -5.94 -10.07
N THR A 131 5.39 -4.76 -10.21
CA THR A 131 4.68 -3.49 -10.42
C THR A 131 4.32 -3.36 -11.90
N THR A 132 3.12 -2.87 -12.20
CA THR A 132 2.63 -2.82 -13.57
C THR A 132 1.92 -1.51 -13.90
N GLU A 133 1.87 -1.20 -15.22
CA GLU A 133 0.85 -0.38 -15.85
C GLU A 133 -0.29 -1.28 -16.33
N VAL A 134 -1.50 -0.79 -16.23
CA VAL A 134 -2.70 -1.49 -16.66
C VAL A 134 -3.53 -0.58 -17.55
N PHE A 135 -3.79 -1.02 -18.78
CA PHE A 135 -4.53 -0.26 -19.79
C PHE A 135 -5.88 -0.91 -20.04
N PHE A 136 -6.90 -0.09 -20.15
CA PHE A 136 -8.27 -0.47 -20.47
C PHE A 136 -8.65 0.20 -21.80
N ASP A 137 -8.94 -0.62 -22.80
CA ASP A 137 -9.39 -0.18 -24.13
C ASP A 137 -10.74 -0.84 -24.44
N ASN A 138 -11.80 -0.07 -24.27
CA ASN A 138 -13.18 -0.53 -24.43
C ASN A 138 -13.47 -1.84 -23.69
N LEU A 139 -12.88 -2.02 -22.51
CA LEU A 139 -13.11 -3.19 -21.69
C LEU A 139 -14.56 -3.26 -21.24
N ARG A 140 -15.30 -4.23 -21.76
CA ARG A 140 -16.70 -4.50 -21.39
C ARG A 140 -16.76 -5.43 -20.19
N ILE A 141 -17.49 -5.00 -19.15
CA ILE A 141 -17.72 -5.78 -17.94
C ILE A 141 -19.21 -5.74 -17.57
N PRO A 142 -19.78 -6.82 -17.00
CA PRO A 142 -21.14 -6.84 -16.51
C PRO A 142 -21.39 -5.80 -15.41
N ALA A 143 -22.60 -5.26 -15.36
CA ALA A 143 -22.97 -4.25 -14.36
C ALA A 143 -22.94 -4.80 -12.92
N ASP A 144 -23.13 -6.08 -12.75
CA ASP A 144 -23.03 -6.77 -11.45
C ASP A 144 -21.58 -6.87 -10.89
N ASN A 145 -20.56 -6.47 -11.67
CA ASN A 145 -19.20 -6.26 -11.18
C ASN A 145 -19.06 -5.00 -10.31
N LEU A 146 -20.07 -4.12 -10.29
CA LEU A 146 -20.09 -2.94 -9.42
C LEU A 146 -20.14 -3.37 -7.94
N ILE A 147 -19.26 -2.81 -7.12
CA ILE A 147 -19.25 -3.01 -5.67
C ILE A 147 -20.05 -1.88 -5.01
N GLY A 148 -21.13 -2.25 -4.35
CA GLY A 148 -22.03 -1.33 -3.66
C GLY A 148 -22.82 -0.43 -4.62
N GLU A 149 -22.97 0.84 -4.27
CA GLU A 149 -23.73 1.82 -5.05
C GLU A 149 -22.83 2.58 -6.03
N GLU A 150 -23.38 2.83 -7.22
CA GLU A 150 -22.71 3.68 -8.21
C GLU A 150 -22.46 5.10 -7.64
N ASN A 151 -21.31 5.68 -7.98
CA ASN A 151 -20.88 7.01 -7.54
C ASN A 151 -20.52 7.12 -6.03
N LYS A 152 -20.45 6.01 -5.29
CA LYS A 152 -20.03 5.95 -3.88
C LYS A 152 -18.66 5.29 -3.67
N GLY A 153 -17.97 4.92 -4.75
CA GLY A 153 -16.75 4.12 -4.72
C GLY A 153 -15.61 4.75 -3.93
N PHE A 154 -15.45 6.07 -3.95
CA PHE A 154 -14.41 6.74 -3.18
C PHE A 154 -14.56 6.50 -1.67
N ARG A 155 -15.79 6.56 -1.14
CA ARG A 155 -16.09 6.25 0.26
C ARG A 155 -15.74 4.80 0.60
N TYR A 156 -16.01 3.87 -0.31
CA TYR A 156 -15.70 2.46 -0.10
C TYR A 156 -14.20 2.21 -0.04
N ILE A 157 -13.41 2.82 -0.94
CA ILE A 157 -11.95 2.76 -0.90
C ILE A 157 -11.41 3.29 0.43
N LEU A 158 -11.85 4.47 0.86
CA LEU A 158 -11.40 5.08 2.11
C LEU A 158 -11.63 4.19 3.34
N SER A 159 -12.72 3.40 3.36
CA SER A 159 -13.05 2.52 4.48
C SER A 159 -11.99 1.43 4.75
N GLY A 160 -11.17 1.07 3.74
CA GLY A 160 -10.07 0.13 3.86
C GLY A 160 -8.70 0.76 4.14
N MET A 161 -8.55 2.05 3.86
CA MET A 161 -7.24 2.72 3.87
C MET A 161 -6.56 2.77 5.24
N ASN A 162 -7.32 2.89 6.32
CA ASN A 162 -6.73 2.91 7.67
C ASN A 162 -6.17 1.54 8.07
N ALA A 163 -6.87 0.45 7.72
CA ALA A 163 -6.36 -0.90 7.93
C ALA A 163 -5.06 -1.14 7.14
N GLU A 164 -4.99 -0.66 5.91
CA GLU A 164 -3.79 -0.74 5.07
C GLU A 164 -2.63 0.04 5.68
N ARG A 165 -2.86 1.26 6.20
CA ARG A 165 -1.82 2.03 6.90
C ARG A 165 -1.25 1.29 8.10
N ILE A 166 -2.11 0.68 8.92
CA ILE A 166 -1.68 -0.10 10.10
C ILE A 166 -0.88 -1.34 9.66
N LEU A 167 -1.32 -2.04 8.62
CA LEU A 167 -0.63 -3.22 8.10
C LEU A 167 0.78 -2.87 7.58
N ILE A 168 0.89 -1.82 6.76
CA ILE A 168 2.19 -1.34 6.26
C ILE A 168 3.07 -0.83 7.40
N ALA A 169 2.50 -0.18 8.41
CA ALA A 169 3.26 0.21 9.61
C ALA A 169 3.81 -1.02 10.34
N ALA A 170 3.06 -2.10 10.45
CA ALA A 170 3.54 -3.35 11.04
C ALA A 170 4.66 -4.01 10.21
N GLU A 171 4.59 -3.96 8.87
CA GLU A 171 5.67 -4.39 7.99
C GLU A 171 6.95 -3.56 8.24
N CYS A 172 6.84 -2.23 8.34
CA CYS A 172 7.96 -1.35 8.66
C CYS A 172 8.62 -1.71 9.99
N ILE A 173 7.84 -2.06 11.02
CA ILE A 173 8.38 -2.53 12.30
C ILE A 173 9.13 -3.85 12.13
N GLY A 174 8.60 -4.77 11.33
CA GLY A 174 9.30 -6.03 10.99
C GLY A 174 10.66 -5.78 10.32
N ASP A 175 10.69 -4.87 9.37
CA ASP A 175 11.92 -4.46 8.68
C ASP A 175 12.92 -3.78 9.62
N ALA A 176 12.49 -2.86 10.46
CA ALA A 176 13.35 -2.18 11.43
C ALA A 176 13.96 -3.17 12.44
N LYS A 177 13.20 -4.17 12.88
CA LYS A 177 13.70 -5.27 13.72
C LYS A 177 14.79 -6.08 13.00
N TRP A 178 14.55 -6.40 11.73
CA TRP A 178 15.51 -7.13 10.93
C TRP A 178 16.81 -6.34 10.75
N PHE A 179 16.74 -5.06 10.38
CA PHE A 179 17.90 -4.20 10.19
C PHE A 179 18.70 -4.02 11.48
N THR A 180 18.03 -3.76 12.61
CA THR A 180 18.70 -3.60 13.91
C THR A 180 19.40 -4.89 14.34
N LYS A 181 18.76 -6.04 14.17
CA LYS A 181 19.36 -7.34 14.47
C LYS A 181 20.59 -7.61 13.60
N LYS A 182 20.46 -7.38 12.29
CA LYS A 182 21.53 -7.60 11.30
C LYS A 182 22.73 -6.69 11.58
N SER A 183 22.49 -5.41 11.85
CA SER A 183 23.53 -4.43 12.22
C SER A 183 24.26 -4.82 13.49
N THR A 184 23.52 -5.21 14.53
CA THR A 184 24.12 -5.59 15.82
C THR A 184 25.00 -6.82 15.69
N GLN A 185 24.52 -7.84 14.96
CA GLN A 185 25.30 -9.06 14.72
C GLN A 185 26.59 -8.72 13.97
N TYR A 186 26.50 -8.01 12.84
CA TYR A 186 27.67 -7.64 12.05
C TYR A 186 28.66 -6.78 12.85
N ALA A 187 28.16 -5.82 13.63
CA ALA A 187 28.99 -4.95 14.46
C ALA A 187 29.81 -5.73 15.53
N ASN A 188 29.23 -6.80 16.08
CA ASN A 188 29.92 -7.66 17.05
C ASN A 188 30.95 -8.59 16.38
N ASP A 189 30.63 -9.10 15.19
CA ASP A 189 31.47 -10.11 14.51
C ASP A 189 32.61 -9.46 13.74
N ARG A 190 32.43 -8.29 13.17
CA ARG A 190 33.43 -7.63 12.34
C ARG A 190 34.56 -7.04 13.16
N GLN A 191 35.78 -7.53 12.90
CA GLN A 191 37.02 -7.06 13.55
C GLN A 191 37.77 -6.06 12.66
N ILE A 192 38.14 -4.91 13.22
CA ILE A 192 39.02 -3.90 12.60
C ILE A 192 39.94 -3.33 13.68
N PHE A 193 41.23 -3.19 13.39
CA PHE A 193 42.23 -2.76 14.34
C PHE A 193 42.26 -3.60 15.63
N GLY A 194 42.07 -4.92 15.50
CA GLY A 194 42.15 -5.87 16.60
C GLY A 194 40.96 -5.91 17.56
N ARG A 195 39.87 -5.22 17.24
CA ARG A 195 38.65 -5.22 18.06
C ARG A 195 37.39 -5.18 17.20
N SER A 196 36.25 -5.57 17.79
CA SER A 196 34.97 -5.49 17.08
C SER A 196 34.57 -4.02 16.81
N ILE A 197 33.99 -3.75 15.64
CA ILE A 197 33.51 -2.40 15.30
C ILE A 197 32.39 -1.95 16.24
N GLY A 198 31.66 -2.90 16.83
CA GLY A 198 30.63 -2.65 17.84
C GLY A 198 31.13 -1.99 19.12
N GLN A 199 32.44 -1.89 19.33
CA GLN A 199 33.00 -1.12 20.43
C GLN A 199 33.13 0.39 20.15
N ASN A 200 32.75 0.85 18.95
CA ASN A 200 32.80 2.25 18.57
C ASN A 200 31.45 2.92 18.73
N GLN A 201 31.38 4.04 19.42
CA GLN A 201 30.13 4.82 19.60
C GLN A 201 29.51 5.27 18.27
N GLY A 202 30.37 5.55 17.26
CA GLY A 202 29.89 5.87 15.89
C GLY A 202 29.11 4.74 15.21
N ILE A 203 29.25 3.50 15.67
CA ILE A 203 28.47 2.33 15.23
C ILE A 203 27.30 2.07 16.20
N GLN A 204 27.56 2.13 17.51
CA GLN A 204 26.55 1.82 18.54
C GLN A 204 25.38 2.80 18.52
N PHE A 205 25.65 4.11 18.47
CA PHE A 205 24.64 5.13 18.66
C PHE A 205 23.60 5.19 17.53
N PRO A 206 23.95 5.11 16.23
CA PRO A 206 22.96 5.01 15.17
C PRO A 206 22.04 3.79 15.34
N ILE A 207 22.60 2.61 15.66
CA ILE A 207 21.82 1.38 15.85
C ILE A 207 20.88 1.54 17.07
N ALA A 208 21.40 2.03 18.19
CA ALA A 208 20.60 2.23 19.40
C ALA A 208 19.48 3.26 19.21
N ARG A 209 19.75 4.34 18.48
CA ARG A 209 18.74 5.36 18.14
C ARG A 209 17.65 4.76 17.26
N ALA A 210 18.02 4.04 16.20
CA ALA A 210 17.06 3.38 15.32
C ALA A 210 16.19 2.36 16.09
N TYR A 211 16.81 1.60 17.01
CA TYR A 211 16.08 0.70 17.90
C TYR A 211 15.06 1.44 18.78
N ALA A 212 15.44 2.54 19.41
CA ALA A 212 14.54 3.33 20.27
C ALA A 212 13.35 3.90 19.47
N GLN A 213 13.62 4.44 18.28
CA GLN A 213 12.56 4.95 17.37
C GLN A 213 11.62 3.82 16.94
N MET A 214 12.14 2.67 16.57
CA MET A 214 11.34 1.50 16.22
C MET A 214 10.46 1.05 17.38
N ARG A 215 10.96 1.02 18.63
CA ARG A 215 10.17 0.65 19.81
C ARG A 215 9.02 1.63 20.07
N ALA A 216 9.25 2.92 19.92
CA ALA A 216 8.20 3.95 20.05
C ALA A 216 7.13 3.80 18.96
N ALA A 217 7.56 3.61 17.71
CA ALA A 217 6.66 3.39 16.59
C ALA A 217 5.85 2.10 16.74
N GLU A 218 6.45 1.02 17.24
CA GLU A 218 5.78 -0.26 17.50
C GLU A 218 4.61 -0.10 18.48
N LEU A 219 4.79 0.66 19.57
CA LEU A 219 3.71 0.95 20.52
C LEU A 219 2.54 1.69 19.85
N MET A 220 2.83 2.67 18.97
CA MET A 220 1.80 3.38 18.23
C MET A 220 1.07 2.45 17.23
N VAL A 221 1.78 1.54 16.56
CA VAL A 221 1.17 0.55 15.66
C VAL A 221 0.19 -0.36 16.42
N TYR A 222 0.59 -0.91 17.57
CA TYR A 222 -0.30 -1.74 18.39
C TYR A 222 -1.48 -0.95 18.94
N HIS A 223 -1.28 0.31 19.33
CA HIS A 223 -2.36 1.18 19.78
C HIS A 223 -3.39 1.41 18.68
N ALA A 224 -2.95 1.77 17.46
CA ALA A 224 -3.81 1.96 16.31
C ALA A 224 -4.57 0.67 15.93
N ALA A 225 -3.89 -0.48 15.97
CA ALA A 225 -4.50 -1.78 15.69
C ALA A 225 -5.60 -2.12 16.71
N LYS A 226 -5.33 -1.91 18.01
CA LYS A 226 -6.32 -2.14 19.05
C LYS A 226 -7.55 -1.26 18.89
N LEU A 227 -7.38 0.03 18.65
CA LEU A 227 -8.51 0.95 18.43
C LEU A 227 -9.34 0.55 17.21
N TYR A 228 -8.67 0.05 16.15
CA TYR A 228 -9.36 -0.47 14.97
C TYR A 228 -10.23 -1.70 15.31
N ASP A 229 -9.70 -2.64 16.08
CA ASP A 229 -10.42 -3.84 16.50
C ASP A 229 -11.60 -3.49 17.44
N ASP A 230 -11.44 -2.45 18.25
CA ASP A 230 -12.48 -1.91 19.14
C ASP A 230 -13.54 -1.06 18.37
N GLY A 231 -13.42 -0.91 17.04
CA GLY A 231 -14.34 -0.15 16.19
C GLY A 231 -14.31 1.37 16.40
N LYS A 232 -13.21 1.90 16.96
CA LYS A 232 -13.04 3.34 17.23
C LYS A 232 -12.63 4.12 15.98
N PRO A 233 -12.86 5.45 15.92
CA PRO A 233 -12.22 6.32 14.95
C PRO A 233 -10.69 6.24 15.10
N ILE A 234 -9.96 6.07 14.00
CA ILE A 234 -8.51 5.81 14.03
C ILE A 234 -7.73 6.61 12.98
N GLY A 235 -8.32 7.70 12.47
CA GLY A 235 -7.67 8.49 11.42
C GLY A 235 -6.31 9.04 11.84
N GLU A 236 -6.24 9.61 13.03
CA GLU A 236 -5.00 10.14 13.63
C GLU A 236 -3.99 9.02 13.87
N GLU A 237 -4.39 7.97 14.57
CA GLU A 237 -3.50 6.91 15.02
C GLU A 237 -2.95 6.09 13.84
N ALA A 238 -3.76 5.77 12.84
CA ALA A 238 -3.33 5.03 11.66
C ALA A 238 -2.32 5.83 10.82
N ASN A 239 -2.53 7.14 10.67
CA ASN A 239 -1.59 8.02 9.98
C ASN A 239 -0.29 8.18 10.78
N THR A 240 -0.38 8.44 12.07
CA THR A 240 0.78 8.59 12.97
C THR A 240 1.60 7.30 13.05
N ALA A 241 0.94 6.15 13.20
CA ALA A 241 1.60 4.85 13.22
C ALA A 241 2.39 4.59 11.92
N LYS A 242 1.78 4.87 10.77
CA LYS A 242 2.43 4.68 9.46
C LYS A 242 3.61 5.61 9.28
N LEU A 243 3.49 6.87 9.66
CA LEU A 243 4.57 7.86 9.59
C LEU A 243 5.76 7.40 10.43
N LEU A 244 5.54 7.19 11.72
CA LEU A 244 6.61 6.84 12.67
C LEU A 244 7.27 5.51 12.31
N ALA A 245 6.50 4.50 11.90
CA ALA A 245 7.05 3.20 11.54
C ALA A 245 7.88 3.25 10.25
N ALA A 246 7.44 4.01 9.24
CA ALA A 246 8.18 4.19 8.00
C ALA A 246 9.51 4.92 8.25
N ASP A 247 9.50 5.98 9.08
CA ASP A 247 10.71 6.72 9.45
C ASP A 247 11.69 5.85 10.26
N ALA A 248 11.18 5.08 11.22
CA ALA A 248 12.00 4.17 12.02
C ALA A 248 12.62 3.04 11.18
N SER A 249 11.86 2.48 10.22
CA SER A 249 12.36 1.49 9.28
C SER A 249 13.48 2.05 8.41
N TRP A 250 13.28 3.27 7.89
CA TRP A 250 14.26 3.94 7.05
C TRP A 250 15.55 4.26 7.83
N ALA A 251 15.45 4.81 9.05
CA ALA A 251 16.60 5.07 9.91
C ALA A 251 17.39 3.79 10.25
N ALA A 252 16.68 2.68 10.48
CA ALA A 252 17.31 1.38 10.74
C ALA A 252 18.00 0.83 9.47
N ALA A 253 17.42 1.04 8.29
CA ALA A 253 17.99 0.64 7.01
C ALA A 253 19.30 1.39 6.73
N GLU A 254 19.33 2.71 6.91
CA GLU A 254 20.52 3.54 6.77
C GLU A 254 21.63 3.13 7.74
N ALA A 255 21.28 2.95 9.02
CA ALA A 255 22.23 2.50 10.03
C ALA A 255 22.81 1.12 9.67
N CYS A 256 22.01 0.22 9.09
CA CYS A 256 22.44 -1.12 8.71
C CYS A 256 23.43 -1.08 7.53
N VAL A 257 23.11 -0.36 6.45
CA VAL A 257 24.02 -0.21 5.30
C VAL A 257 25.34 0.42 5.74
N GLN A 258 25.28 1.49 6.54
CA GLN A 258 26.47 2.19 7.03
C GLN A 258 27.33 1.28 7.93
N THR A 259 26.72 0.47 8.80
CA THR A 259 27.43 -0.46 9.67
C THR A 259 28.16 -1.54 8.86
N HIS A 260 27.57 -2.03 7.77
CA HIS A 260 28.20 -3.04 6.91
C HIS A 260 29.28 -2.45 6.00
N GLY A 261 29.28 -1.13 5.77
CA GLY A 261 30.21 -0.48 4.85
C GLY A 261 30.10 -1.07 3.44
N GLY A 262 31.21 -1.41 2.80
CA GLY A 262 31.20 -2.02 1.45
C GLY A 262 30.35 -3.29 1.34
N PHE A 263 30.30 -4.10 2.39
CA PHE A 263 29.47 -5.32 2.41
C PHE A 263 27.95 -5.02 2.47
N GLY A 264 27.55 -3.80 2.83
CA GLY A 264 26.15 -3.37 2.72
C GLY A 264 25.62 -3.28 1.29
N PHE A 265 26.53 -3.25 0.29
CA PHE A 265 26.21 -3.24 -1.14
C PHE A 265 26.23 -4.65 -1.76
N ALA A 266 26.74 -5.67 -1.04
CA ALA A 266 26.84 -7.02 -1.56
C ALA A 266 25.52 -7.77 -1.41
N GLU A 267 25.04 -8.37 -2.52
CA GLU A 267 23.76 -9.08 -2.59
C GLU A 267 23.66 -10.21 -1.55
N GLU A 268 24.77 -10.91 -1.27
CA GLU A 268 24.84 -12.03 -0.30
C GLU A 268 24.45 -11.67 1.14
N TYR A 269 24.52 -10.37 1.50
CA TYR A 269 24.12 -9.88 2.82
C TYR A 269 22.64 -9.52 2.92
N ASP A 270 21.91 -9.42 1.80
CA ASP A 270 20.52 -8.99 1.72
C ASP A 270 20.24 -7.54 2.19
N VAL A 271 21.26 -6.83 2.68
CA VAL A 271 21.11 -5.48 3.24
C VAL A 271 20.70 -4.49 2.16
N GLU A 272 21.35 -4.51 0.99
CA GLU A 272 21.06 -3.63 -0.13
C GLU A 272 19.63 -3.84 -0.66
N ARG A 273 19.18 -5.10 -0.75
CA ARG A 273 17.84 -5.44 -1.19
C ARG A 273 16.79 -4.92 -0.22
N LYS A 274 16.93 -5.21 1.06
CA LYS A 274 16.03 -4.73 2.10
C LYS A 274 16.02 -3.20 2.22
N PHE A 275 17.17 -2.54 2.04
CA PHE A 275 17.27 -1.08 1.98
C PHE A 275 16.41 -0.50 0.85
N ARG A 276 16.49 -1.06 -0.36
CA ARG A 276 15.65 -0.65 -1.50
C ARG A 276 14.15 -0.86 -1.22
N GLU A 277 13.79 -2.00 -0.61
CA GLU A 277 12.41 -2.32 -0.22
C GLU A 277 11.88 -1.34 0.82
N ALA A 278 12.63 -1.04 1.87
CA ALA A 278 12.22 -0.12 2.94
C ALA A 278 11.94 1.30 2.43
N ARG A 279 12.58 1.73 1.32
CA ARG A 279 12.34 3.05 0.73
C ARG A 279 10.91 3.23 0.23
N LEU A 280 10.23 2.15 -0.17
CA LEU A 280 8.85 2.19 -0.64
C LEU A 280 7.91 2.81 0.41
N TYR A 281 8.09 2.48 1.67
CA TYR A 281 7.18 2.90 2.74
C TYR A 281 7.17 4.41 3.00
N GLN A 282 8.14 5.16 2.50
CA GLN A 282 8.12 6.63 2.54
C GLN A 282 7.11 7.24 1.54
N VAL A 283 6.70 6.48 0.52
CA VAL A 283 5.83 6.95 -0.57
C VAL A 283 4.52 6.19 -0.71
N ALA A 284 4.45 4.94 -0.25
CA ALA A 284 3.28 4.06 -0.39
C ALA A 284 2.81 3.50 0.97
N PRO A 285 1.52 3.16 1.12
CA PRO A 285 0.38 3.42 0.22
C PRO A 285 -0.03 4.89 0.16
N ILE A 286 0.49 5.69 1.07
CA ILE A 286 0.29 7.14 1.18
C ILE A 286 1.62 7.81 1.52
N SER A 287 1.91 8.93 0.87
CA SER A 287 3.17 9.64 1.09
C SER A 287 3.22 10.29 2.47
N THR A 288 4.43 10.42 3.02
CA THR A 288 4.71 11.17 4.25
C THR A 288 4.10 12.57 4.22
N ASN A 289 4.21 13.28 3.09
CA ASN A 289 3.67 14.64 2.96
C ASN A 289 2.14 14.68 3.13
N LEU A 290 1.42 13.73 2.56
CA LEU A 290 -0.04 13.68 2.69
C LEU A 290 -0.47 13.32 4.13
N ILE A 291 0.29 12.48 4.82
CA ILE A 291 0.07 12.19 6.24
C ILE A 291 0.26 13.45 7.09
N LEU A 292 1.35 14.18 6.86
CA LEU A 292 1.63 15.42 7.59
C LEU A 292 0.56 16.49 7.33
N SER A 293 0.10 16.63 6.08
CA SER A 293 -1.04 17.50 5.75
C SER A 293 -2.31 17.10 6.52
N TYR A 294 -2.61 15.79 6.56
CA TYR A 294 -3.76 15.28 7.30
C TYR A 294 -3.68 15.62 8.80
N LEU A 295 -2.53 15.38 9.43
CA LEU A 295 -2.32 15.67 10.85
C LEU A 295 -2.41 17.18 11.12
N SER A 296 -1.83 18.01 10.26
CA SER A 296 -1.88 19.47 10.40
C SER A 296 -3.32 20.00 10.30
N GLU A 297 -4.06 19.58 9.28
CA GLU A 297 -5.42 20.08 9.01
C GLU A 297 -6.45 19.49 9.99
N HIS A 298 -6.47 18.16 10.14
CA HIS A 298 -7.58 17.49 10.82
C HIS A 298 -7.33 17.19 12.30
N VAL A 299 -6.08 17.17 12.75
CA VAL A 299 -5.73 16.92 14.16
C VAL A 299 -5.34 18.21 14.86
N LEU A 300 -4.45 19.00 14.25
CA LEU A 300 -3.96 20.25 14.85
C LEU A 300 -4.83 21.48 14.52
N GLY A 301 -5.82 21.35 13.64
CA GLY A 301 -6.73 22.44 13.28
C GLY A 301 -6.09 23.57 12.46
N MET A 302 -4.98 23.29 11.78
CA MET A 302 -4.32 24.27 10.91
C MET A 302 -5.10 24.48 9.60
N GLN A 303 -4.90 25.63 8.96
CA GLN A 303 -5.52 25.90 7.67
C GLN A 303 -4.96 24.96 6.60
N ARG A 304 -5.83 24.57 5.68
CA ARG A 304 -5.46 23.73 4.54
C ARG A 304 -4.43 24.45 3.66
N SER A 305 -3.39 23.73 3.24
CA SER A 305 -2.27 24.30 2.49
C SER A 305 -2.52 24.40 0.98
N TYR A 306 -3.52 23.71 0.44
CA TYR A 306 -3.86 23.68 -1.01
C TYR A 306 -5.33 23.35 -1.25
#